data_b99f8f5f215b5117952c2e7ea8e3d147
#
_entry.id   b99f8f5f215b5117952c2e7ea8e3d147
#
_cell.length_a   1.000
_cell.length_b   1.000
_cell.length_c   1.000
_cell.angle_alpha   90.00
_cell.angle_beta   90.00
_cell.angle_gamma   90.00
#
_symmetry.space_group_name_H-M   'P 1'
#
loop_
_entity.id
_entity.type
_entity.pdbx_description
1 polymer ?
#
loop_
_entity_poly.entity_id
_entity_poly.type
_entity_poly.pdbx_seq_one_letter_code
_entity_poly.pdbx_strand_id
1 'polypeptide(L)'
;TREGTAHNARPLRDGSILFAMNSVQKPDDLYRLDRNGRVTQLTAVNAARLAELDPVTFTKWNFAGANNATVWGYTLKPAGAQGKLPVAFIVHGGPQGSFNNSWSYRWNP
;
A
#
# COMPACT_ATOMS: atom_id res chain seq x y z
N THR A 1 -9.50 3.81 3.07
CA THR A 1 -8.19 4.31 3.54
C THR A 1 -7.44 4.96 2.39
N ARG A 2 -6.68 6.03 2.65
CA ARG A 2 -5.89 6.70 1.61
C ARG A 2 -4.53 6.02 1.39
N GLU A 3 -4.10 5.20 2.32
CA GLU A 3 -2.75 4.63 2.39
C GLU A 3 -2.81 3.12 2.64
N GLY A 4 -2.90 2.35 1.59
CA GLY A 4 -2.89 0.91 1.67
C GLY A 4 -4.22 0.24 1.34
N THR A 5 -4.24 -1.08 1.46
CA THR A 5 -5.39 -1.93 1.19
C THR A 5 -5.98 -2.43 2.50
N ALA A 6 -7.23 -2.04 2.78
CA ALA A 6 -7.98 -2.49 3.94
C ALA A 6 -8.89 -3.65 3.60
N HIS A 7 -8.98 -4.63 4.51
CA HIS A 7 -9.82 -5.82 4.35
C HIS A 7 -10.27 -6.38 5.71
N ASN A 8 -11.12 -7.40 5.69
CA ASN A 8 -11.65 -8.07 6.90
C ASN A 8 -12.29 -7.10 7.90
N ALA A 9 -13.04 -6.12 7.41
CA ALA A 9 -13.72 -5.15 8.26
C ALA A 9 -14.78 -5.81 9.15
N ARG A 10 -14.77 -5.49 10.45
CA ARG A 10 -15.69 -6.00 11.46
C ARG A 10 -16.26 -4.83 12.25
N PRO A 11 -17.58 -4.58 12.20
CA PRO A 11 -18.21 -3.59 13.06
C PRO A 11 -18.19 -4.06 14.52
N LEU A 12 -17.92 -3.15 15.42
CA LEU A 12 -17.93 -3.38 16.85
C LEU A 12 -19.19 -2.78 17.50
N ARG A 13 -19.54 -3.25 18.70
CA ARG A 13 -20.76 -2.82 19.41
C ARG A 13 -20.78 -1.33 19.74
N ASP A 14 -19.62 -0.71 19.87
CA ASP A 14 -19.46 0.72 20.13
C ASP A 14 -19.57 1.59 18.86
N GLY A 15 -19.86 0.98 17.71
CA GLY A 15 -19.99 1.64 16.41
C GLY A 15 -18.67 1.97 15.73
N SER A 16 -17.55 1.52 16.27
CA SER A 16 -16.27 1.53 15.57
C SER A 16 -16.13 0.32 14.65
N ILE A 17 -15.10 0.32 13.78
CA ILE A 17 -14.80 -0.78 12.87
C ILE A 17 -13.37 -1.24 13.13
N LEU A 18 -13.20 -2.53 13.38
CA LEU A 18 -11.90 -3.20 13.37
C LEU A 18 -11.62 -3.71 11.95
N PHE A 19 -10.40 -3.54 11.44
CA PHE A 19 -10.01 -4.04 10.13
C PHE A 19 -8.52 -4.31 10.06
N ALA A 20 -8.11 -5.17 9.10
CA ALA A 20 -6.72 -5.34 8.72
C ALA A 20 -6.37 -4.37 7.59
N MET A 21 -5.14 -3.90 7.56
CA MET A 21 -4.62 -3.07 6.48
C MET A 21 -3.14 -3.32 6.27
N ASN A 22 -2.76 -3.41 5.00
CA ASN A 22 -1.38 -3.48 4.54
C ASN A 22 -1.09 -2.43 3.46
N SER A 23 0.17 -2.31 3.09
CA SER A 23 0.62 -1.50 1.96
C SER A 23 1.85 -2.15 1.32
N VAL A 24 2.36 -1.63 0.21
CA VAL A 24 3.63 -2.11 -0.35
C VAL A 24 4.82 -1.99 0.62
N GLN A 25 4.71 -1.16 1.64
CA GLN A 25 5.79 -0.92 2.60
C GLN A 25 5.66 -1.75 3.88
N LYS A 26 4.50 -2.36 4.15
CA LYS A 26 4.29 -3.14 5.37
C LYS A 26 3.18 -4.18 5.22
N PRO A 27 3.35 -5.38 5.81
CA PRO A 27 2.31 -6.39 5.88
C PRO A 27 1.15 -5.96 6.78
N ASP A 28 0.15 -6.85 6.91
CA ASP A 28 -1.05 -6.56 7.70
C ASP A 28 -0.75 -6.26 9.16
N ASP A 29 -1.39 -5.20 9.61
CA ASP A 29 -1.63 -4.87 11.01
C ASP A 29 -3.12 -4.63 11.24
N LEU A 30 -3.54 -4.66 12.51
CA LEU A 30 -4.91 -4.35 12.90
C LEU A 30 -5.06 -2.85 13.16
N TYR A 31 -6.18 -2.32 12.70
CA TYR A 31 -6.57 -0.93 12.81
C TYR A 31 -8.01 -0.81 13.32
N ARG A 32 -8.29 0.30 13.97
CA ARG A 32 -9.63 0.69 14.39
C ARG A 32 -9.99 2.03 13.77
N LEU A 33 -11.13 2.08 13.12
CA LEU A 33 -11.79 3.31 12.69
C LEU A 33 -12.86 3.67 13.73
N ASP A 34 -12.74 4.81 14.37
CA ASP A 34 -13.76 5.30 15.32
C ASP A 34 -14.90 6.02 14.59
N ARG A 35 -15.95 6.41 15.36
CA ARG A 35 -17.13 7.12 14.83
C ARG A 35 -16.81 8.51 14.27
N ASN A 36 -15.68 9.09 14.67
CA ASN A 36 -15.23 10.41 14.20
C ASN A 36 -14.38 10.33 12.93
N GLY A 37 -14.19 9.11 12.38
CA GLY A 37 -13.37 8.90 11.20
C GLY A 37 -11.87 8.78 11.47
N ARG A 38 -11.45 8.73 12.74
CA ARG A 38 -10.04 8.56 13.10
C ARG A 38 -9.65 7.10 12.98
N VAL A 39 -8.56 6.85 12.27
CA VAL A 39 -7.92 5.54 12.16
C VAL A 39 -6.77 5.45 13.14
N THR A 40 -6.75 4.39 13.96
CA THR A 40 -5.69 4.09 14.93
C THR A 40 -5.13 2.71 14.64
N GLN A 41 -3.82 2.59 14.52
CA GLN A 41 -3.12 1.30 14.43
C GLN A 41 -3.08 0.65 15.81
N LEU A 42 -3.47 -0.63 15.89
CA LEU A 42 -3.55 -1.38 17.14
C LEU A 42 -2.39 -2.36 17.31
N THR A 43 -1.82 -2.85 16.21
CA THR A 43 -0.69 -3.78 16.23
C THR A 43 0.45 -3.28 15.36
N ALA A 44 1.66 -3.75 15.64
CA ALA A 44 2.87 -3.51 14.85
C ALA A 44 3.72 -4.79 14.83
N VAL A 45 3.10 -5.89 14.37
CA VAL A 45 3.64 -7.26 14.51
C VAL A 45 5.00 -7.43 13.85
N ASN A 46 5.21 -6.78 12.70
CA ASN A 46 6.43 -6.91 11.92
C ASN A 46 7.39 -5.71 12.06
N ALA A 47 7.14 -4.79 13.00
CA ALA A 47 7.91 -3.54 13.10
C ALA A 47 9.42 -3.76 13.24
N ALA A 48 9.84 -4.72 14.08
CA ALA A 48 11.26 -5.03 14.28
C ALA A 48 11.93 -5.54 12.98
N ARG A 49 11.27 -6.45 12.26
CA ARG A 49 11.79 -6.97 10.99
C ARG A 49 11.80 -5.93 9.87
N LEU A 50 10.78 -5.08 9.82
CA LEU A 50 10.73 -4.00 8.83
C LEU A 50 11.82 -2.95 9.07
N ALA A 51 12.22 -2.73 10.32
CA ALA A 51 13.31 -1.82 10.66
C ALA A 51 14.70 -2.34 10.20
N GLU A 52 14.84 -3.63 9.90
CA GLU A 52 16.05 -4.24 9.36
C GLU A 52 16.15 -4.13 7.82
N LEU A 53 15.05 -3.76 7.15
CA LEU A 53 15.00 -3.62 5.69
C LEU A 53 15.38 -2.21 5.26
N ASP A 54 16.00 -2.11 4.09
CA ASP A 54 16.26 -0.82 3.48
C ASP A 54 14.92 -0.12 3.14
N PRO A 55 14.74 1.14 3.55
CA PRO A 55 13.50 1.85 3.28
C PRO A 55 13.35 2.14 1.79
N VAL A 56 12.13 2.03 1.30
CA VAL A 56 11.75 2.37 -0.07
C VAL A 56 10.87 3.62 -0.12
N THR A 57 11.06 4.44 -1.13
CA THR A 57 10.14 5.52 -1.46
C THR A 57 9.08 4.99 -2.40
N PHE A 58 7.82 5.13 -2.02
CA PHE A 58 6.65 4.76 -2.81
C PHE A 58 5.94 6.04 -3.29
N THR A 59 5.74 6.15 -4.60
CA THR A 59 5.06 7.30 -5.22
C THR A 59 3.96 6.81 -6.14
N LYS A 60 2.75 7.32 -5.94
CA LYS A 60 1.62 7.15 -6.85
C LYS A 60 1.56 8.33 -7.81
N TRP A 61 1.38 8.03 -9.10
CA TRP A 61 1.27 9.03 -10.16
C TRP A 61 0.23 8.59 -11.20
N ASN A 62 -0.11 9.49 -12.11
CA ASN A 62 -1.01 9.19 -13.22
C ASN A 62 -0.62 9.98 -14.46
N PHE A 63 -1.14 9.54 -15.60
CA PHE A 63 -1.02 10.23 -16.90
C PHE A 63 -2.28 9.99 -17.75
N ALA A 64 -2.43 10.77 -18.78
CA ALA A 64 -3.50 10.60 -19.77
C ALA A 64 -3.13 9.47 -20.73
N GLY A 65 -3.90 8.40 -20.74
CA GLY A 65 -3.81 7.29 -21.70
C GLY A 65 -4.69 7.50 -22.93
N ALA A 66 -5.02 6.40 -23.60
CA ALA A 66 -5.90 6.42 -24.77
C ALA A 66 -7.25 7.06 -24.43
N ASN A 67 -7.79 7.87 -25.36
CA ASN A 67 -9.04 8.63 -25.20
C ASN A 67 -9.08 9.50 -23.92
N ASN A 68 -7.93 9.99 -23.50
CA ASN A 68 -7.77 10.80 -22.29
C ASN A 68 -8.18 10.08 -20.99
N ALA A 69 -8.23 8.75 -20.97
CA ALA A 69 -8.48 7.98 -19.78
C ALA A 69 -7.33 8.11 -18.79
N THR A 70 -7.63 8.29 -17.51
CA THR A 70 -6.59 8.36 -16.48
C THR A 70 -5.97 6.99 -16.24
N VAL A 71 -4.67 6.88 -16.48
CA VAL A 71 -3.88 5.68 -16.17
C VAL A 71 -3.06 5.93 -14.93
N TRP A 72 -3.16 5.02 -13.97
CA TRP A 72 -2.43 5.10 -12.69
C TRP A 72 -1.22 4.19 -12.70
N GLY A 73 -0.15 4.65 -12.05
CA GLY A 73 1.07 3.89 -11.83
C GLY A 73 1.68 4.16 -10.47
N TYR A 74 2.60 3.28 -10.11
CA TYR A 74 3.40 3.40 -8.90
C TYR A 74 4.88 3.32 -9.26
N THR A 75 5.69 4.04 -8.51
CA THR A 75 7.14 3.93 -8.55
C THR A 75 7.65 3.58 -7.15
N LEU A 76 8.48 2.55 -7.08
CA LEU A 76 9.24 2.23 -5.89
C LEU A 76 10.73 2.41 -6.20
N LYS A 77 11.46 3.01 -5.27
CA LYS A 77 12.92 3.17 -5.37
C LYS A 77 13.54 3.14 -3.97
N PRO A 78 14.82 2.74 -3.83
CA PRO A 78 15.53 2.87 -2.57
C PRO A 78 15.44 4.30 -2.02
N ALA A 79 15.20 4.46 -0.74
CA ALA A 79 15.17 5.79 -0.13
C ALA A 79 16.55 6.46 -0.25
N GLY A 80 16.54 7.75 -0.52
CA GLY A 80 17.79 8.51 -0.71
C GLY A 80 18.50 8.28 -2.05
N ALA A 81 18.01 7.40 -2.91
CA ALA A 81 18.59 7.17 -4.24
C ALA A 81 18.58 8.45 -5.07
N GLN A 82 19.73 8.81 -5.64
CA GLN A 82 19.96 9.98 -6.46
C GLN A 82 20.29 9.61 -7.91
N GLY A 83 20.00 10.55 -8.83
CA GLY A 83 20.34 10.39 -10.25
C GLY A 83 19.47 9.40 -11.01
N LYS A 84 19.99 8.90 -12.13
CA LYS A 84 19.31 7.92 -13.00
C LYS A 84 19.54 6.52 -12.48
N LEU A 85 18.48 5.75 -12.36
CA LEU A 85 18.50 4.35 -11.94
C LEU A 85 18.02 3.45 -13.08
N PRO A 86 18.46 2.20 -13.16
CA PRO A 86 17.79 1.19 -13.99
C PRO A 86 16.32 1.07 -13.61
N VAL A 87 15.46 0.85 -14.60
CA VAL A 87 14.02 0.73 -14.40
C VAL A 87 13.55 -0.68 -14.77
N ALA A 88 12.91 -1.37 -13.83
CA ALA A 88 12.08 -2.53 -14.12
C ALA A 88 10.63 -2.05 -14.32
N PHE A 89 10.14 -2.13 -15.55
CA PHE A 89 8.77 -1.76 -15.85
C PHE A 89 7.87 -2.98 -15.83
N ILE A 90 6.90 -3.00 -14.92
CA ILE A 90 6.02 -4.14 -14.68
C ILE A 90 4.59 -3.75 -15.03
N VAL A 91 3.94 -4.54 -15.89
CA VAL A 91 2.54 -4.39 -16.27
C VAL A 91 1.76 -5.58 -15.70
N HIS A 92 0.63 -5.32 -15.04
CA HIS A 92 -0.22 -6.38 -14.54
C HIS A 92 -0.80 -7.24 -15.69
N GLY A 93 -1.06 -8.49 -15.40
CA GLY A 93 -1.72 -9.41 -16.33
C GLY A 93 -3.23 -9.49 -16.13
N GLY A 94 -3.88 -10.31 -16.96
CA GLY A 94 -5.23 -10.69 -16.66
C GLY A 94 -6.29 -10.67 -17.76
N PRO A 95 -6.49 -9.73 -18.71
CA PRO A 95 -6.07 -8.34 -18.81
C PRO A 95 -6.74 -7.41 -17.78
N GLN A 96 -7.84 -7.85 -17.17
CA GLN A 96 -8.52 -7.06 -16.14
C GLN A 96 -7.85 -7.30 -14.78
N GLY A 97 -7.08 -6.34 -14.32
CA GLY A 97 -6.39 -6.39 -13.07
C GLY A 97 -5.86 -5.01 -12.70
N SER A 98 -5.23 -4.92 -11.55
CA SER A 98 -4.52 -3.73 -11.09
C SER A 98 -3.45 -4.10 -10.08
N PHE A 99 -2.36 -3.34 -10.05
CA PHE A 99 -1.50 -3.30 -8.88
C PHE A 99 -2.15 -2.40 -7.82
N ASN A 100 -2.38 -2.96 -6.65
CA ASN A 100 -2.87 -2.21 -5.51
C ASN A 100 -1.71 -1.81 -4.59
N ASN A 101 -1.92 -0.81 -3.76
CA ASN A 101 -1.01 -0.50 -2.66
C ASN A 101 -1.20 -1.58 -1.57
N SER A 102 -0.62 -2.77 -1.80
CA SER A 102 -0.77 -3.93 -0.91
C SER A 102 0.55 -4.69 -0.78
N TRP A 103 0.72 -5.34 0.38
CA TRP A 103 1.86 -6.20 0.65
C TRP A 103 1.79 -7.49 -0.16
N SER A 104 2.95 -7.93 -0.65
CA SER A 104 3.11 -9.25 -1.25
C SER A 104 4.42 -9.86 -0.77
N TYR A 105 4.37 -10.97 -0.06
CA TYR A 105 5.58 -11.71 0.34
C TYR A 105 6.38 -12.28 -0.84
N ARG A 106 5.77 -12.33 -2.01
CA ARG A 106 6.40 -12.87 -3.22
C ARG A 106 7.01 -11.79 -4.11
N TRP A 107 6.39 -10.62 -4.15
CA TRP A 107 6.67 -9.58 -5.14
C TRP A 107 7.04 -8.23 -4.55
N ASN A 108 7.18 -8.15 -3.25
CA ASN A 108 7.70 -6.93 -2.63
C ASN A 108 9.17 -6.78 -2.98
N PRO A 109 9.57 -5.61 -3.45
CA PRO A 109 10.96 -5.30 -3.77
C PRO A 109 11.83 -5.26 -2.52
#